data_cbba4c10aabe9db7d938bebe7c919b6c
#
_entry.id   cbba4c10aabe9db7d938bebe7c919b6c
#
_cell.length_a   1.000
_cell.length_b   1.000
_cell.length_c   1.000
_cell.angle_alpha   90.00
_cell.angle_beta   90.00
_cell.angle_gamma   90.00
#
_symmetry.space_group_name_H-M   'P 1'
#
loop_
_entity.id
_entity.type
_entity.pdbx_description
1 polymer ?
#
loop_
_entity_poly.entity_id
_entity_poly.type
_entity_poly.pdbx_seq_one_letter_code
_entity_poly.pdbx_strand_id
1 'polypeptide(L)'
;MELYNEKELDRLNPYQKEAVLDESPACIVNANVGSGKTTVLISKVQYLHHVKKVNYEEMTVLTFTNKAADEIKSRLLAAEPELPVEKLRGFGTFHSTALYYLREYLPVEKLGYTRDFLVIDPEEELELALDLIRQHKLKIKYKNRLKKRLESAMAVRGEEKKFQNIRTISLIWSVCCGRKRPVRTK
;
A
#
# COMPACT_ATOMS: atom_id res chain seq x y z
N MET A 1 6.68 29.96 -5.90
CA MET A 1 6.95 28.80 -5.03
C MET A 1 6.20 28.87 -3.71
N GLU A 2 6.00 30.05 -3.14
CA GLU A 2 5.16 30.30 -1.96
C GLU A 2 3.65 30.17 -2.22
N LEU A 3 3.20 30.42 -3.45
CA LEU A 3 1.78 30.48 -3.85
C LEU A 3 1.02 29.15 -3.80
N TYR A 4 1.70 28.00 -3.90
CA TYR A 4 1.03 26.68 -3.81
C TYR A 4 0.59 26.38 -2.38
N ASN A 5 1.41 26.76 -1.40
CA ASN A 5 1.23 26.39 0.00
C ASN A 5 0.00 27.07 0.65
N GLU A 6 -0.27 28.33 0.36
CA GLU A 6 -1.35 29.07 1.02
C GLU A 6 -2.74 28.68 0.47
N LYS A 7 -2.90 28.65 -0.84
CA LYS A 7 -4.20 28.39 -1.49
C LYS A 7 -4.76 27.00 -1.22
N GLU A 8 -3.91 25.97 -1.19
CA GLU A 8 -4.36 24.59 -0.93
C GLU A 8 -4.63 24.35 0.56
N LEU A 9 -3.83 24.97 1.43
CA LEU A 9 -4.06 24.90 2.88
C LEU A 9 -5.29 25.72 3.32
N ASP A 10 -5.64 26.78 2.62
CA ASP A 10 -6.82 27.60 2.97
C ASP A 10 -8.14 26.93 2.63
N ARG A 11 -8.13 25.91 1.77
CA ARG A 11 -9.31 25.05 1.50
C ARG A 11 -9.60 24.04 2.62
N LEU A 12 -8.64 23.85 3.53
CA LEU A 12 -8.75 22.90 4.63
C LEU A 12 -9.34 23.56 5.85
N ASN A 13 -10.16 22.83 6.60
CA ASN A 13 -10.58 23.29 7.90
C ASN A 13 -9.42 23.25 8.92
N PRO A 14 -9.51 23.91 10.09
CA PRO A 14 -8.41 23.99 11.06
C PRO A 14 -7.83 22.62 11.47
N TYR A 15 -8.67 21.64 11.71
CA TYR A 15 -8.23 20.28 12.10
C TYR A 15 -7.53 19.53 10.95
N GLN A 16 -8.03 19.72 9.72
CA GLN A 16 -7.39 19.15 8.53
C GLN A 16 -6.03 19.81 8.29
N LYS A 17 -5.95 21.13 8.46
CA LYS A 17 -4.69 21.89 8.32
C LYS A 17 -3.67 21.45 9.35
N GLU A 18 -4.08 21.28 10.61
CA GLU A 18 -3.24 20.75 11.69
C GLU A 18 -2.65 19.38 11.31
N ALA A 19 -3.49 18.44 10.84
CA ALA A 19 -3.04 17.11 10.43
C ALA A 19 -2.06 17.16 9.25
N VAL A 20 -2.25 18.07 8.29
CA VAL A 20 -1.32 18.23 7.15
C VAL A 20 0.02 18.80 7.60
N LEU A 21 0.02 19.76 8.52
CA LEU A 21 1.23 20.45 8.99
C LEU A 21 1.97 19.68 10.09
N ASP A 22 1.38 18.64 10.69
CA ASP A 22 2.02 17.86 11.73
C ASP A 22 3.32 17.22 11.23
N GLU A 23 4.43 17.52 11.92
CA GLU A 23 5.79 17.03 11.61
C GLU A 23 6.27 15.94 12.57
N SER A 24 5.39 15.46 13.44
CA SER A 24 5.72 14.36 14.35
C SER A 24 6.12 13.09 13.59
N PRO A 25 7.02 12.27 14.14
CA PRO A 25 7.50 11.05 13.47
C PRO A 25 6.40 10.01 13.25
N ALA A 26 5.28 10.11 13.98
CA ALA A 26 4.09 9.28 13.82
C ALA A 26 2.85 10.07 14.23
N CYS A 27 1.82 10.04 13.40
CA CYS A 27 0.55 10.70 13.64
C CYS A 27 -0.60 9.76 13.30
N ILE A 28 -1.64 9.74 14.12
CA ILE A 28 -2.90 9.02 13.86
C ILE A 28 -4.01 10.04 13.71
N VAL A 29 -4.61 10.08 12.53
CA VAL A 29 -5.75 10.95 12.24
C VAL A 29 -7.04 10.15 12.33
N ASN A 30 -7.82 10.39 13.39
CA ASN A 30 -9.16 9.82 13.55
C ASN A 30 -10.20 10.74 12.92
N ALA A 31 -10.95 10.21 11.97
CA ALA A 31 -11.93 11.01 11.25
C ALA A 31 -13.13 10.17 10.78
N ASN A 32 -14.32 10.73 10.87
CA ASN A 32 -15.57 10.10 10.47
C ASN A 32 -15.67 9.92 8.94
N VAL A 33 -16.62 9.10 8.50
CA VAL A 33 -16.93 8.96 7.07
C VAL A 33 -17.38 10.32 6.52
N GLY A 34 -16.87 10.70 5.35
CA GLY A 34 -17.20 12.00 4.72
C GLY A 34 -16.43 13.22 5.26
N SER A 35 -15.56 13.07 6.25
CA SER A 35 -14.77 14.17 6.85
C SER A 35 -13.61 14.69 5.97
N GLY A 36 -13.42 14.14 4.76
CA GLY A 36 -12.33 14.55 3.87
C GLY A 36 -10.97 13.88 4.13
N LYS A 37 -10.94 12.67 4.73
CA LYS A 37 -9.69 11.93 4.98
C LYS A 37 -8.77 11.83 3.76
N THR A 38 -9.32 11.49 2.60
CA THR A 38 -8.56 11.40 1.35
C THR A 38 -8.00 12.76 0.94
N THR A 39 -8.75 13.83 1.17
CA THR A 39 -8.28 15.21 0.91
C THR A 39 -7.09 15.54 1.81
N VAL A 40 -7.17 15.27 3.11
CA VAL A 40 -6.05 15.47 4.06
C VAL A 40 -4.82 14.66 3.63
N LEU A 41 -5.02 13.40 3.21
CA LEU A 41 -3.92 12.55 2.72
C LEU A 41 -3.24 13.16 1.50
N ILE A 42 -4.00 13.57 0.49
CA ILE A 42 -3.46 14.17 -0.73
C ILE A 42 -2.75 15.48 -0.41
N SER A 43 -3.37 16.35 0.40
CA SER A 43 -2.74 17.61 0.83
C SER A 43 -1.44 17.38 1.60
N LYS A 44 -1.37 16.32 2.44
CA LYS A 44 -0.13 15.95 3.14
C LYS A 44 0.96 15.51 2.18
N VAL A 45 0.64 14.67 1.21
CA VAL A 45 1.59 14.21 0.18
C VAL A 45 2.13 15.41 -0.61
N GLN A 46 1.27 16.30 -1.04
CA GLN A 46 1.66 17.52 -1.76
C GLN A 46 2.47 18.46 -0.87
N TYR A 47 2.11 18.65 0.39
CA TYR A 47 2.89 19.42 1.36
C TYR A 47 4.30 18.86 1.52
N LEU A 48 4.43 17.55 1.66
CA LEU A 48 5.74 16.89 1.75
C LEU A 48 6.56 17.10 0.47
N HIS A 49 5.94 17.04 -0.69
CA HIS A 49 6.64 17.23 -1.95
C HIS A 49 7.03 18.70 -2.17
N HIS A 50 6.08 19.62 -2.11
CA HIS A 50 6.31 21.01 -2.47
C HIS A 50 7.06 21.81 -1.40
N VAL A 51 6.78 21.56 -0.13
CA VAL A 51 7.35 22.31 0.99
C VAL A 51 8.57 21.62 1.58
N LYS A 52 8.46 20.33 1.88
CA LYS A 52 9.55 19.56 2.50
C LYS A 52 10.55 18.99 1.47
N LYS A 53 10.26 19.13 0.18
CA LYS A 53 11.11 18.67 -0.93
C LYS A 53 11.37 17.17 -0.94
N VAL A 54 10.43 16.39 -0.42
CA VAL A 54 10.46 14.93 -0.48
C VAL A 54 9.98 14.49 -1.87
N ASN A 55 10.74 13.64 -2.55
CA ASN A 55 10.33 13.12 -3.85
C ASN A 55 9.17 12.12 -3.69
N TYR A 56 8.26 12.06 -4.65
CA TYR A 56 7.15 11.10 -4.64
C TYR A 56 7.64 9.65 -4.55
N GLU A 57 8.77 9.32 -5.17
CA GLU A 57 9.40 7.99 -5.13
C GLU A 57 9.89 7.59 -3.72
N GLU A 58 10.12 8.57 -2.85
CA GLU A 58 10.53 8.37 -1.46
C GLU A 58 9.34 8.22 -0.52
N MET A 59 8.11 8.40 -1.04
CA MET A 59 6.87 8.30 -0.28
C MET A 59 6.21 6.95 -0.49
N THR A 60 5.63 6.40 0.57
CA THR A 60 4.79 5.21 0.50
C THR A 60 3.40 5.54 1.00
N VAL A 61 2.39 5.33 0.16
CA VAL A 61 0.98 5.52 0.52
C VAL A 61 0.23 4.21 0.37
N LEU A 62 -0.22 3.67 1.50
CA LEU A 62 -0.89 2.37 1.55
C LEU A 62 -2.40 2.52 1.68
N THR A 63 -3.11 1.73 0.91
CA THR A 63 -4.58 1.65 0.92
C THR A 63 -5.04 0.21 1.05
N PHE A 64 -6.30 0.00 1.42
CA PHE A 64 -6.87 -1.34 1.48
C PHE A 64 -7.36 -1.85 0.12
N THR A 65 -7.70 -0.97 -0.81
CA THR A 65 -8.27 -1.34 -2.11
C THR A 65 -7.53 -0.66 -3.26
N ASN A 66 -7.43 -1.34 -4.39
CA ASN A 66 -6.86 -0.76 -5.61
C ASN A 66 -7.65 0.50 -6.04
N LYS A 67 -8.99 0.47 -5.93
CA LYS A 67 -9.83 1.63 -6.24
C LYS A 67 -9.44 2.88 -5.45
N ALA A 68 -9.15 2.73 -4.15
CA ALA A 68 -8.71 3.87 -3.32
C ALA A 68 -7.31 4.35 -3.72
N ALA A 69 -6.40 3.45 -4.06
CA ALA A 69 -5.07 3.80 -4.56
C ALA A 69 -5.16 4.56 -5.89
N ASP A 70 -5.98 4.08 -6.82
CA ASP A 70 -6.18 4.71 -8.12
C ASP A 70 -6.84 6.08 -7.99
N GLU A 71 -7.78 6.26 -7.06
CA GLU A 71 -8.38 7.56 -6.75
C GLU A 71 -7.34 8.56 -6.26
N ILE A 72 -6.44 8.16 -5.36
CA ILE A 72 -5.37 9.02 -4.86
C ILE A 72 -4.42 9.43 -5.99
N LYS A 73 -3.97 8.46 -6.80
CA LYS A 73 -3.11 8.72 -7.96
C LYS A 73 -3.78 9.66 -8.95
N SER A 74 -5.03 9.41 -9.31
CA SER A 74 -5.78 10.23 -10.26
C SER A 74 -5.92 11.67 -9.79
N ARG A 75 -6.15 11.90 -8.49
CA ARG A 75 -6.25 13.24 -7.93
C ARG A 75 -4.89 13.96 -7.91
N LEU A 76 -3.79 13.25 -7.62
CA LEU A 76 -2.44 13.83 -7.69
C LEU A 76 -2.08 14.21 -9.13
N LEU A 77 -2.34 13.33 -10.10
CA LEU A 77 -2.09 13.60 -11.52
C LEU A 77 -2.97 14.72 -12.08
N ALA A 78 -4.20 14.86 -11.58
CA ALA A 78 -5.07 15.98 -11.95
C ALA A 78 -4.56 17.32 -11.40
N ALA A 79 -3.94 17.31 -10.22
CA ALA A 79 -3.32 18.51 -9.64
C ALA A 79 -1.96 18.83 -10.26
N GLU A 80 -1.24 17.82 -10.72
CA GLU A 80 0.10 17.92 -11.30
C GLU A 80 0.19 17.12 -12.61
N PRO A 81 -0.30 17.67 -13.74
CA PRO A 81 -0.38 16.95 -15.01
C PRO A 81 0.99 16.51 -15.59
N GLU A 82 2.08 17.16 -15.18
CA GLU A 82 3.44 16.83 -15.60
C GLU A 82 4.08 15.71 -14.75
N LEU A 83 3.40 15.25 -13.67
CA LEU A 83 3.90 14.21 -12.80
C LEU A 83 3.88 12.84 -13.51
N PRO A 84 5.03 12.19 -13.73
CA PRO A 84 5.05 10.84 -14.30
C PRO A 84 4.40 9.82 -13.35
N VAL A 85 3.52 8.97 -13.89
CA VAL A 85 2.82 7.93 -13.11
C VAL A 85 3.80 6.98 -12.42
N GLU A 86 4.96 6.75 -13.02
CA GLU A 86 6.03 5.90 -12.51
C GLU A 86 6.56 6.36 -11.15
N LYS A 87 6.49 7.65 -10.86
CA LYS A 87 6.89 8.19 -9.55
C LYS A 87 5.93 7.85 -8.42
N LEU A 88 4.72 7.40 -8.75
CA LEU A 88 3.70 7.00 -7.79
C LEU A 88 3.65 5.46 -7.56
N ARG A 89 4.72 4.72 -7.87
CA ARG A 89 4.78 3.25 -7.67
C ARG A 89 4.66 2.83 -6.21
N GLY A 90 5.11 3.66 -5.28
CA GLY A 90 4.95 3.47 -3.84
C GLY A 90 3.51 3.69 -3.31
N PHE A 91 2.57 4.07 -4.19
CA PHE A 91 1.18 4.37 -3.85
C PHE A 91 0.29 3.21 -4.29
N GLY A 92 -0.15 2.39 -3.35
CA GLY A 92 -0.89 1.18 -3.69
C GLY A 92 -1.50 0.48 -2.51
N THR A 93 -2.00 -0.74 -2.73
CA THR A 93 -2.36 -1.63 -1.64
C THR A 93 -1.10 -2.16 -0.97
N PHE A 94 -1.23 -2.64 0.27
CA PHE A 94 -0.10 -3.24 0.99
C PHE A 94 0.60 -4.32 0.13
N HIS A 95 -0.17 -5.21 -0.49
CA HIS A 95 0.38 -6.29 -1.32
C HIS A 95 1.09 -5.77 -2.58
N SER A 96 0.48 -4.84 -3.31
CA SER A 96 1.10 -4.30 -4.54
C SER A 96 2.37 -3.51 -4.24
N THR A 97 2.35 -2.73 -3.16
CA THR A 97 3.52 -1.95 -2.75
C THR A 97 4.63 -2.85 -2.19
N ALA A 98 4.29 -3.87 -1.39
CA ALA A 98 5.26 -4.85 -0.92
C ALA A 98 5.91 -5.60 -2.09
N LEU A 99 5.13 -6.03 -3.09
CA LEU A 99 5.64 -6.68 -4.29
C LEU A 99 6.58 -5.76 -5.08
N TYR A 100 6.24 -4.47 -5.20
CA TYR A 100 7.10 -3.47 -5.83
C TYR A 100 8.46 -3.37 -5.10
N TYR A 101 8.45 -3.25 -3.76
CA TYR A 101 9.69 -3.20 -2.99
C TYR A 101 10.51 -4.49 -3.07
N LEU A 102 9.85 -5.65 -3.07
CA LEU A 102 10.51 -6.95 -3.24
C LEU A 102 11.27 -7.03 -4.58
N ARG A 103 10.65 -6.56 -5.65
CA ARG A 103 11.23 -6.63 -6.99
C ARG A 103 12.34 -5.61 -7.23
N GLU A 104 12.19 -4.40 -6.71
CA GLU A 104 13.09 -3.29 -7.04
C GLU A 104 14.25 -3.15 -6.04
N TYR A 105 14.00 -3.37 -4.75
CA TYR A 105 14.97 -2.99 -3.72
C TYR A 105 15.51 -4.15 -2.90
N LEU A 106 14.79 -5.26 -2.79
CA LEU A 106 15.21 -6.37 -1.95
C LEU A 106 16.01 -7.40 -2.76
N PRO A 107 17.03 -8.02 -2.15
CA PRO A 107 17.87 -9.02 -2.81
C PRO A 107 17.17 -10.39 -2.82
N VAL A 108 16.08 -10.52 -3.60
CA VAL A 108 15.27 -11.74 -3.69
C VAL A 108 16.07 -12.92 -4.23
N GLU A 109 17.15 -12.65 -4.95
CA GLU A 109 18.09 -13.65 -5.47
C GLU A 109 18.77 -14.45 -4.34
N LYS A 110 18.97 -13.83 -3.17
CA LYS A 110 19.50 -14.52 -1.98
C LYS A 110 18.52 -15.56 -1.40
N LEU A 111 17.24 -15.44 -1.75
CA LEU A 111 16.19 -16.39 -1.38
C LEU A 111 15.94 -17.43 -2.47
N GLY A 112 16.69 -17.41 -3.57
CA GLY A 112 16.57 -18.34 -4.70
C GLY A 112 15.51 -17.95 -5.72
N TYR A 113 15.00 -16.71 -5.67
CA TYR A 113 14.01 -16.20 -6.64
C TYR A 113 14.68 -15.28 -7.67
N THR A 114 14.10 -15.23 -8.87
CA THR A 114 14.40 -14.21 -9.87
C THR A 114 13.51 -12.99 -9.64
N ARG A 115 13.85 -11.82 -10.20
CA ARG A 115 13.05 -10.58 -9.98
C ARG A 115 11.68 -10.61 -10.64
N ASP A 116 11.51 -11.49 -11.62
CA ASP A 116 10.26 -11.75 -12.33
C ASP A 116 9.39 -12.86 -11.69
N PHE A 117 9.67 -13.20 -10.42
CA PHE A 117 8.87 -14.19 -9.70
C PHE A 117 7.38 -13.84 -9.72
N LEU A 118 6.55 -14.87 -9.82
CA LEU A 118 5.10 -14.73 -9.74
C LEU A 118 4.62 -14.93 -8.30
N VAL A 119 3.63 -14.16 -7.92
CA VAL A 119 2.89 -14.38 -6.67
C VAL A 119 1.59 -15.07 -7.06
N ILE A 120 1.45 -16.32 -6.65
CA ILE A 120 0.25 -17.11 -6.86
C ILE A 120 -0.75 -16.87 -5.72
N ASP A 121 -2.02 -16.86 -6.03
CA ASP A 121 -3.05 -16.82 -5.02
C ASP A 121 -3.36 -18.23 -4.48
N PRO A 122 -4.12 -18.36 -3.35
CA PRO A 122 -4.41 -19.67 -2.76
C PRO A 122 -5.23 -20.61 -3.67
N GLU A 123 -5.95 -20.08 -4.66
CA GLU A 123 -6.71 -20.87 -5.63
C GLU A 123 -5.76 -21.46 -6.66
N GLU A 124 -4.87 -20.65 -7.21
CA GLU A 124 -3.80 -21.07 -8.12
C GLU A 124 -2.85 -22.07 -7.44
N GLU A 125 -2.49 -21.83 -6.16
CA GLU A 125 -1.68 -22.77 -5.36
C GLU A 125 -2.35 -24.13 -5.26
N LEU A 126 -3.67 -24.16 -5.05
CA LEU A 126 -4.44 -25.40 -4.99
C LEU A 126 -4.45 -26.14 -6.34
N GLU A 127 -4.74 -25.43 -7.41
CA GLU A 127 -4.77 -26.01 -8.75
C GLU A 127 -3.42 -26.61 -9.09
N LEU A 128 -2.34 -25.88 -8.85
CA LEU A 128 -0.97 -26.35 -9.05
C LEU A 128 -0.68 -27.61 -8.20
N ALA A 129 -1.06 -27.61 -6.93
CA ALA A 129 -0.88 -28.75 -6.06
C ALA A 129 -1.68 -29.98 -6.53
N LEU A 130 -2.92 -29.80 -6.98
CA LEU A 130 -3.74 -30.88 -7.52
C LEU A 130 -3.16 -31.44 -8.83
N ASP A 131 -2.62 -30.59 -9.69
CA ASP A 131 -2.00 -31.01 -10.94
C ASP A 131 -0.70 -31.78 -10.69
N LEU A 132 0.15 -31.33 -9.78
CA LEU A 132 1.34 -32.06 -9.37
C LEU A 132 0.99 -33.46 -8.79
N ILE A 133 -0.07 -33.52 -7.99
CA ILE A 133 -0.57 -34.78 -7.45
C ILE A 133 -1.02 -35.75 -8.55
N ARG A 134 -1.74 -35.22 -9.57
CA ARG A 134 -2.20 -36.02 -10.72
C ARG A 134 -1.05 -36.49 -11.60
N GLN A 135 -0.12 -35.57 -11.96
CA GLN A 135 1.02 -35.85 -12.81
C GLN A 135 1.94 -36.90 -12.21
N HIS A 136 2.25 -36.79 -10.92
CA HIS A 136 3.16 -37.68 -10.21
C HIS A 136 2.46 -38.87 -9.55
N LYS A 137 1.14 -39.06 -9.76
CA LYS A 137 0.32 -40.14 -9.17
C LYS A 137 0.53 -40.28 -7.66
N LEU A 138 0.68 -39.17 -6.95
CA LEU A 138 0.98 -39.15 -5.53
C LEU A 138 -0.21 -39.68 -4.72
N LYS A 139 0.06 -40.64 -3.82
CA LYS A 139 -0.95 -41.12 -2.87
C LYS A 139 -1.05 -40.19 -1.68
N ILE A 140 -2.12 -39.39 -1.60
CA ILE A 140 -2.31 -38.45 -0.49
C ILE A 140 -3.07 -39.14 0.63
N LYS A 141 -2.42 -39.30 1.78
CA LYS A 141 -2.99 -39.91 2.97
C LYS A 141 -4.09 -39.05 3.64
N TYR A 142 -4.16 -37.72 3.30
CA TYR A 142 -5.03 -36.74 3.94
C TYR A 142 -5.76 -35.81 2.96
N LYS A 143 -6.28 -36.37 1.87
CA LYS A 143 -7.00 -35.61 0.83
C LYS A 143 -8.12 -34.71 1.43
N ASN A 144 -8.87 -35.23 2.42
CA ASN A 144 -9.94 -34.48 3.07
C ASN A 144 -9.41 -33.37 4.00
N ARG A 145 -8.20 -33.53 4.57
CA ARG A 145 -7.58 -32.52 5.43
C ARG A 145 -7.03 -31.35 4.62
N LEU A 146 -6.50 -31.62 3.45
CA LEU A 146 -6.08 -30.59 2.49
C LEU A 146 -7.31 -29.80 2.00
N LYS A 147 -8.36 -30.49 1.56
CA LYS A 147 -9.62 -29.87 1.14
C LYS A 147 -10.22 -28.99 2.24
N LYS A 148 -10.29 -29.48 3.49
CA LYS A 148 -10.81 -28.73 4.64
C LYS A 148 -9.97 -27.49 4.99
N ARG A 149 -8.65 -27.55 4.82
CA ARG A 149 -7.74 -26.42 5.05
C ARG A 149 -7.93 -25.32 4.01
N LEU A 150 -8.25 -25.71 2.77
CA LEU A 150 -8.53 -24.81 1.64
C LEU A 150 -9.91 -24.16 1.77
N GLU A 151 -10.93 -24.93 2.14
CA GLU A 151 -12.27 -24.42 2.47
C GLU A 151 -12.20 -23.41 3.63
N SER A 152 -11.34 -23.64 4.63
CA SER A 152 -11.09 -22.71 5.73
C SER A 152 -10.38 -21.43 5.25
N ALA A 153 -9.41 -21.52 4.36
CA ALA A 153 -8.72 -20.35 3.78
C ALA A 153 -9.66 -19.51 2.92
N MET A 154 -10.53 -20.15 2.14
CA MET A 154 -11.57 -19.47 1.35
C MET A 154 -12.66 -18.84 2.23
N ALA A 155 -13.02 -19.46 3.35
CA ALA A 155 -13.99 -18.92 4.31
C ALA A 155 -13.45 -17.64 4.99
N VAL A 156 -12.17 -17.61 5.36
CA VAL A 156 -11.50 -16.43 5.92
C VAL A 156 -11.53 -15.28 4.91
N ARG A 157 -11.31 -15.54 3.61
CA ARG A 157 -11.46 -14.52 2.55
C ARG A 157 -12.90 -13.99 2.42
N GLY A 158 -13.89 -14.84 2.68
CA GLY A 158 -15.30 -14.44 2.73
C GLY A 158 -15.61 -13.50 3.91
N GLU A 159 -14.93 -13.70 5.04
CA GLU A 159 -15.02 -12.81 6.20
C GLU A 159 -14.27 -11.51 6.03
N GLU A 160 -13.12 -11.48 5.36
CA GLU A 160 -12.44 -10.23 5.00
C GLU A 160 -13.32 -9.32 4.15
N LYS A 161 -14.14 -9.86 3.24
CA LYS A 161 -15.16 -9.09 2.53
C LYS A 161 -16.27 -8.54 3.46
N LYS A 162 -16.56 -9.21 4.58
CA LYS A 162 -17.47 -8.69 5.61
C LYS A 162 -16.86 -7.58 6.45
N PHE A 163 -15.55 -7.61 6.72
CA PHE A 163 -14.84 -6.55 7.43
C PHE A 163 -14.70 -5.24 6.64
N GLN A 164 -14.87 -5.26 5.32
CA GLN A 164 -14.92 -4.03 4.50
C GLN A 164 -16.09 -3.10 4.84
N ASN A 165 -17.07 -3.56 5.61
CA ASN A 165 -18.19 -2.76 6.13
C ASN A 165 -17.93 -2.10 7.49
N ILE A 166 -16.75 -2.26 8.09
CA ILE A 166 -16.41 -1.53 9.31
C ILE A 166 -16.02 -0.11 8.92
N ARG A 167 -16.90 0.83 9.27
CA ARG A 167 -16.89 2.25 8.89
C ARG A 167 -15.78 3.11 9.53
N THR A 168 -14.75 2.51 10.09
CA THR A 168 -13.63 3.25 10.70
C THR A 168 -12.36 2.96 9.92
N ILE A 169 -12.01 3.86 9.00
CA ILE A 169 -10.70 3.83 8.33
C ILE A 169 -9.74 4.62 9.20
N SER A 170 -8.88 3.92 9.93
CA SER A 170 -7.73 4.54 10.59
C SER A 170 -6.61 4.66 9.55
N LEU A 171 -6.25 5.87 9.18
CA LEU A 171 -5.07 6.14 8.37
C LEU A 171 -3.87 6.21 9.31
N ILE A 172 -3.03 5.19 9.27
CA ILE A 172 -1.74 5.21 9.96
C ILE A 172 -0.72 5.80 8.99
N TRP A 173 -0.19 6.95 9.33
CA TRP A 173 0.87 7.60 8.57
C TRP A 173 2.20 7.21 9.19
N SER A 174 3.03 6.52 8.44
CA SER A 174 4.45 6.40 8.74
C SER A 174 5.22 7.06 7.61
N VAL A 175 5.69 8.26 7.84
CA VAL A 175 6.64 8.91 6.95
C VAL A 175 8.01 8.40 7.34
N CYS A 176 8.47 7.34 6.68
CA CYS A 176 9.88 6.98 6.71
C CYS A 176 10.66 8.03 5.93
N CYS A 177 10.93 9.17 6.56
CA CYS A 177 11.91 10.13 6.06
C CYS A 177 13.26 9.41 6.07
N GLY A 178 13.75 9.05 4.87
CA GLY A 178 15.00 8.33 4.67
C GLY A 178 16.22 9.12 5.14
N ARG A 179 16.46 9.15 6.44
CA ARG A 179 17.80 9.43 6.95
C ARG A 179 18.65 8.21 6.61
N LYS A 180 19.46 8.31 5.57
CA LYS A 180 20.57 7.40 5.32
C LYS A 180 21.42 7.36 6.59
N ARG A 181 21.25 6.33 7.43
CA ARG A 181 22.25 6.03 8.46
C ARG A 181 23.48 5.51 7.72
N PRO A 182 24.68 6.05 7.97
CA PRO A 182 25.87 5.49 7.39
C PRO A 182 26.02 4.05 7.91
N VAL A 183 26.18 3.12 6.98
CA VAL A 183 26.54 1.73 7.29
C VAL A 183 27.91 1.78 7.94
N ARG A 184 27.99 1.51 9.23
CA ARG A 184 29.27 1.22 9.89
C ARG A 184 29.73 -0.15 9.42
N THR A 185 30.67 -0.17 8.51
CA THR A 185 31.51 -1.34 8.27
C THR A 185 32.37 -1.61 9.51
N LYS A 186 32.21 -2.78 10.08
CA LYS A 186 33.22 -3.46 10.89
C LYS A 186 33.69 -4.66 10.12
#